data_6305f1ef29001790be5c386bf03b8f20
#
_entry.id   6305f1ef29001790be5c386bf03b8f20
#
_cell.length_a   1.000
_cell.length_b   1.000
_cell.length_c   1.000
_cell.angle_alpha   90.00
_cell.angle_beta   90.00
_cell.angle_gamma   90.00
#
_symmetry.space_group_name_H-M   'P 1'
#
loop_
_entity.id
_entity.type
_entity.pdbx_description
1 polymer ?
#
loop_
_entity_poly.entity_id
_entity_poly.type
_entity_poly.pdbx_seq_one_letter_code
_entity_poly.pdbx_strand_id
1 'polypeptide(L)'
;MPISGRETLLEVKGLSAGYGKIGVLNGIDFAVGAGEIVALLGPNGAGKSTLLKALSGLLPRTGKVTFAGRDMSTTGPREAVNAGLVHVVEGHRVFTQLSVHDNVMLAGYGISRRELEGRVEEALAFFPEIAEKRNDRAVTLSGGQQQMLAVTQGLVRRPKLLMLDEPSAGLSPVLVDRVLA
;
A
#
# COMPACT_ATOMS: atom_id res chain seq x y z
N MET A 1 13.14 -19.22 2.16
CA MET A 1 13.16 -20.16 1.01
C MET A 1 11.95 -19.85 0.15
N PRO A 2 12.06 -19.68 -1.17
CA PRO A 2 10.90 -19.43 -2.02
C PRO A 2 9.99 -20.66 -1.98
N ILE A 3 8.72 -20.42 -1.72
CA ILE A 3 7.69 -21.44 -1.80
C ILE A 3 7.56 -21.84 -3.28
N SER A 4 7.77 -23.12 -3.52
CA SER A 4 7.71 -23.87 -4.77
C SER A 4 6.89 -23.22 -5.90
N GLY A 5 7.54 -22.83 -7.00
CA GLY A 5 6.94 -22.67 -8.33
C GLY A 5 6.37 -21.29 -8.68
N ARG A 6 6.36 -20.31 -7.80
CA ARG A 6 5.88 -18.94 -8.10
C ARG A 6 7.03 -18.01 -8.45
N GLU A 7 6.82 -17.12 -9.41
CA GLU A 7 7.76 -16.05 -9.74
C GLU A 7 7.92 -15.11 -8.54
N THR A 8 9.17 -14.81 -8.16
CA THR A 8 9.45 -13.87 -7.05
C THR A 8 9.11 -12.45 -7.50
N LEU A 9 8.16 -11.83 -6.83
CA LEU A 9 7.74 -10.45 -7.09
C LEU A 9 8.59 -9.44 -6.31
N LEU A 10 8.88 -9.72 -5.04
CA LEU A 10 9.73 -8.89 -4.19
C LEU A 10 10.80 -9.76 -3.54
N GLU A 11 12.06 -9.37 -3.64
CA GLU A 11 13.19 -9.97 -2.93
C GLU A 11 13.92 -8.90 -2.12
N VAL A 12 14.17 -9.19 -0.85
CA VAL A 12 14.83 -8.29 0.10
C VAL A 12 16.01 -9.02 0.73
N LYS A 13 17.20 -8.40 0.70
CA LYS A 13 18.43 -8.96 1.26
C LYS A 13 19.17 -7.92 2.08
N GLY A 14 19.44 -8.24 3.35
CA GLY A 14 20.21 -7.42 4.27
C GLY A 14 19.60 -6.05 4.55
N LEU A 15 18.25 -5.91 4.48
CA LEU A 15 17.58 -4.64 4.64
C LEU A 15 17.76 -4.11 6.06
N SER A 16 18.35 -2.92 6.16
CA SER A 16 18.46 -2.18 7.42
C SER A 16 17.91 -0.77 7.24
N ALA A 17 17.16 -0.30 8.24
CA ALA A 17 16.55 1.04 8.24
C ALA A 17 16.29 1.52 9.68
N GLY A 18 16.13 2.85 9.84
CA GLY A 18 15.88 3.45 11.14
C GLY A 18 15.62 4.94 11.04
N TYR A 19 15.48 5.59 12.19
CA TYR A 19 15.17 7.02 12.31
C TYR A 19 16.37 7.76 12.89
N GLY A 20 17.03 8.58 12.06
CA GLY A 20 18.25 9.29 12.46
C GLY A 20 19.35 8.32 12.87
N LYS A 21 19.75 8.35 14.15
CA LYS A 21 20.79 7.44 14.71
C LYS A 21 20.21 6.13 15.29
N ILE A 22 18.89 5.97 15.30
CA ILE A 22 18.24 4.80 15.91
C ILE A 22 17.95 3.79 14.81
N GLY A 23 18.69 2.67 14.77
CA GLY A 23 18.41 1.53 13.92
C GLY A 23 17.20 0.76 14.45
N VAL A 24 16.28 0.41 13.55
CA VAL A 24 15.07 -0.37 13.84
C VAL A 24 15.08 -1.71 13.15
N LEU A 25 15.48 -1.75 11.89
CA LEU A 25 15.64 -2.97 11.10
C LEU A 25 17.13 -3.27 10.93
N ASN A 26 17.52 -4.51 11.12
CA ASN A 26 18.91 -4.94 11.03
C ASN A 26 19.02 -6.21 10.20
N GLY A 27 19.44 -6.07 8.93
CA GLY A 27 19.77 -7.21 8.07
C GLY A 27 18.59 -8.13 7.76
N ILE A 28 17.42 -7.58 7.45
CA ILE A 28 16.21 -8.38 7.18
C ILE A 28 16.26 -8.98 5.78
N ASP A 29 16.04 -10.31 5.70
CA ASP A 29 15.94 -11.06 4.46
C ASP A 29 14.56 -11.71 4.33
N PHE A 30 13.89 -11.53 3.20
CA PHE A 30 12.67 -12.24 2.85
C PHE A 30 12.35 -12.09 1.36
N ALA A 31 11.37 -12.88 0.90
CA ALA A 31 10.84 -12.77 -0.46
C ALA A 31 9.32 -12.91 -0.44
N VAL A 32 8.66 -12.31 -1.44
CA VAL A 32 7.22 -12.41 -1.70
C VAL A 32 7.02 -12.85 -3.14
N GLY A 33 6.23 -13.89 -3.35
CA GLY A 33 5.86 -14.41 -4.66
C GLY A 33 4.70 -13.61 -5.30
N ALA A 34 4.56 -13.74 -6.62
CA ALA A 34 3.38 -13.20 -7.31
C ALA A 34 2.11 -13.91 -6.83
N GLY A 35 1.04 -13.13 -6.53
CA GLY A 35 -0.22 -13.65 -6.01
C GLY A 35 -0.12 -14.25 -4.61
N GLU A 36 0.91 -13.87 -3.84
CA GLU A 36 1.07 -14.29 -2.45
C GLU A 36 0.53 -13.22 -1.49
N ILE A 37 -0.12 -13.68 -0.42
CA ILE A 37 -0.54 -12.86 0.71
C ILE A 37 0.41 -13.12 1.86
N VAL A 38 1.07 -12.05 2.36
CA VAL A 38 2.03 -12.12 3.45
C VAL A 38 1.55 -11.26 4.62
N ALA A 39 1.42 -11.86 5.80
CA ALA A 39 1.12 -11.15 7.03
C ALA A 39 2.39 -10.86 7.84
N LEU A 40 2.60 -9.59 8.19
CA LEU A 40 3.64 -9.16 9.12
C LEU A 40 3.10 -9.20 10.55
N LEU A 41 3.55 -10.17 11.34
CA LEU A 41 3.11 -10.36 12.72
C LEU A 41 4.19 -9.89 13.70
N GLY A 42 3.76 -9.31 14.80
CA GLY A 42 4.65 -8.86 15.86
C GLY A 42 4.02 -7.79 16.74
N PRO A 43 4.56 -7.54 17.95
CA PRO A 43 4.07 -6.51 18.84
C PRO A 43 4.20 -5.10 18.28
N ASN A 44 3.54 -4.12 18.91
CA ASN A 44 3.73 -2.72 18.56
C ASN A 44 5.19 -2.33 18.84
N GLY A 45 5.78 -1.57 17.91
CA GLY A 45 7.20 -1.22 17.97
C GLY A 45 8.17 -2.26 17.38
N ALA A 46 7.70 -3.43 16.91
CA ALA A 46 8.55 -4.45 16.30
C ALA A 46 9.16 -4.06 14.94
N GLY A 47 8.83 -2.87 14.40
CA GLY A 47 9.39 -2.40 13.14
C GLY A 47 8.52 -2.69 11.89
N LYS A 48 7.28 -3.19 12.05
CA LYS A 48 6.38 -3.49 10.92
C LYS A 48 6.19 -2.29 9.99
N SER A 49 5.73 -1.15 10.51
CA SER A 49 5.56 0.09 9.74
C SER A 49 6.89 0.64 9.20
N THR A 50 8.00 0.42 9.93
CA THR A 50 9.34 0.81 9.47
C THR A 50 9.75 0.01 8.24
N LEU A 51 9.44 -1.30 8.21
CA LEU A 51 9.68 -2.16 7.06
C LEU A 51 8.90 -1.67 5.84
N LEU A 52 7.59 -1.44 5.99
CA LEU A 52 6.75 -0.96 4.88
C LEU A 52 7.21 0.42 4.36
N LYS A 53 7.58 1.34 5.26
CA LYS A 53 8.13 2.66 4.89
C LYS A 53 9.50 2.54 4.20
N ALA A 54 10.36 1.63 4.64
CA ALA A 54 11.62 1.37 3.98
C ALA A 54 11.41 0.80 2.57
N LEU A 55 10.54 -0.18 2.38
CA LEU A 55 10.22 -0.77 1.08
C LEU A 55 9.62 0.25 0.11
N SER A 56 8.72 1.11 0.58
CA SER A 56 8.09 2.15 -0.24
C SER A 56 8.98 3.37 -0.52
N GLY A 57 10.22 3.40 0.01
CA GLY A 57 11.13 4.52 -0.17
C GLY A 57 10.81 5.77 0.66
N LEU A 58 9.86 5.67 1.60
CA LEU A 58 9.53 6.74 2.55
C LEU A 58 10.57 6.90 3.67
N LEU A 59 11.41 5.87 3.87
CA LEU A 59 12.47 5.87 4.85
C LEU A 59 13.79 5.45 4.19
N PRO A 60 14.91 6.16 4.45
CA PRO A 60 16.22 5.72 3.98
C PRO A 60 16.55 4.30 4.45
N ARG A 61 17.14 3.52 3.58
CA ARG A 61 17.48 2.11 3.83
C ARG A 61 18.84 1.76 3.24
N THR A 62 19.42 0.66 3.75
CA THR A 62 20.55 -0.05 3.17
C THR A 62 20.15 -1.50 2.87
N GLY A 63 20.99 -2.25 2.18
CA GLY A 63 20.66 -3.58 1.69
C GLY A 63 20.09 -3.58 0.28
N LYS A 64 19.72 -4.75 -0.23
CA LYS A 64 19.22 -4.91 -1.60
C LYS A 64 17.72 -5.15 -1.59
N VAL A 65 16.99 -4.40 -2.43
CA VAL A 65 15.55 -4.59 -2.68
C VAL A 65 15.36 -4.76 -4.18
N THR A 66 14.85 -5.90 -4.60
CA THR A 66 14.51 -6.19 -6.00
C THR A 66 13.00 -6.37 -6.11
N PHE A 67 12.33 -5.60 -6.97
CA PHE A 67 10.89 -5.67 -7.18
C PHE A 67 10.57 -5.83 -8.66
N ALA A 68 9.81 -6.87 -9.02
CA ALA A 68 9.48 -7.22 -10.40
C ALA A 68 10.74 -7.24 -11.31
N GLY A 69 11.84 -7.83 -10.82
CA GLY A 69 13.12 -7.94 -11.52
C GLY A 69 13.96 -6.65 -11.57
N ARG A 70 13.49 -5.53 -10.98
CA ARG A 70 14.21 -4.24 -10.96
C ARG A 70 14.86 -3.98 -9.61
N ASP A 71 16.07 -3.44 -9.62
CA ASP A 71 16.71 -2.96 -8.40
C ASP A 71 16.02 -1.68 -7.92
N MET A 72 15.49 -1.75 -6.70
CA MET A 72 14.77 -0.67 -6.03
C MET A 72 15.50 -0.14 -4.80
N SER A 73 16.76 -0.55 -4.58
CA SER A 73 17.50 -0.30 -3.32
C SER A 73 17.62 1.18 -2.96
N THR A 74 17.70 2.07 -3.95
CA THR A 74 17.85 3.52 -3.78
C THR A 74 16.64 4.33 -4.27
N THR A 75 15.55 3.67 -4.68
CA THR A 75 14.38 4.35 -5.23
C THR A 75 13.58 5.08 -4.16
N GLY A 76 13.05 6.24 -4.56
CA GLY A 76 12.13 7.03 -3.74
C GLY A 76 10.65 6.60 -3.90
N PRO A 77 9.73 7.22 -3.13
CA PRO A 77 8.32 6.80 -3.09
C PRO A 77 7.62 6.90 -4.45
N ARG A 78 7.92 7.93 -5.23
CA ARG A 78 7.32 8.14 -6.55
C ARG A 78 7.67 7.01 -7.52
N GLU A 79 8.94 6.61 -7.53
CA GLU A 79 9.41 5.51 -8.38
C GLU A 79 8.85 4.17 -7.92
N ALA A 80 8.73 3.94 -6.61
CA ALA A 80 8.10 2.74 -6.05
C ALA A 80 6.64 2.61 -6.54
N VAL A 81 5.85 3.67 -6.43
CA VAL A 81 4.47 3.71 -6.91
C VAL A 81 4.40 3.48 -8.43
N ASN A 82 5.27 4.13 -9.21
CA ASN A 82 5.32 3.96 -10.67
C ASN A 82 5.74 2.54 -11.09
N ALA A 83 6.54 1.85 -10.27
CA ALA A 83 6.86 0.44 -10.49
C ALA A 83 5.72 -0.52 -10.15
N GLY A 84 4.68 -0.04 -9.44
CA GLY A 84 3.53 -0.81 -8.99
C GLY A 84 3.62 -1.31 -7.55
N LEU A 85 4.55 -0.77 -6.75
CA LEU A 85 4.65 -1.03 -5.31
C LEU A 85 3.95 0.11 -4.58
N VAL A 86 2.75 -0.15 -4.05
CA VAL A 86 1.90 0.86 -3.41
C VAL A 86 1.78 0.56 -1.91
N HIS A 87 1.94 1.59 -1.10
CA HIS A 87 1.86 1.52 0.36
C HIS A 87 0.72 2.41 0.88
N VAL A 88 -0.29 1.79 1.47
CA VAL A 88 -1.35 2.47 2.23
C VAL A 88 -0.86 2.61 3.66
N VAL A 89 -0.49 3.84 4.02
CA VAL A 89 0.09 4.18 5.32
C VAL A 89 -1.00 4.26 6.38
N GLU A 90 -0.69 3.86 7.61
CA GLU A 90 -1.56 3.99 8.78
C GLU A 90 -2.11 5.42 8.93
N GLY A 91 -3.33 5.54 9.49
CA GLY A 91 -3.94 6.81 9.89
C GLY A 91 -4.83 7.46 8.83
N HIS A 92 -5.48 6.66 7.97
CA HIS A 92 -6.53 7.12 7.03
C HIS A 92 -6.14 8.42 6.30
N ARG A 93 -5.01 8.40 5.58
CA ARG A 93 -4.44 9.58 4.91
C ARG A 93 -5.30 10.05 3.73
N VAL A 94 -6.56 10.45 4.02
CA VAL A 94 -7.50 10.96 3.04
C VAL A 94 -7.63 12.48 3.17
N PHE A 95 -7.98 13.14 2.06
CA PHE A 95 -8.28 14.57 2.05
C PHE A 95 -9.71 14.78 2.51
N THR A 96 -9.89 15.04 3.79
CA THR A 96 -11.19 15.04 4.46
C THR A 96 -12.18 16.06 3.89
N GLN A 97 -11.70 17.16 3.33
CA GLN A 97 -12.53 18.22 2.73
C GLN A 97 -12.94 17.95 1.27
N LEU A 98 -12.31 16.97 0.63
CA LEU A 98 -12.65 16.55 -0.73
C LEU A 98 -13.70 15.45 -0.71
N SER A 99 -14.40 15.28 -1.83
CA SER A 99 -15.31 14.16 -2.02
C SER A 99 -14.56 12.83 -2.05
N VAL A 100 -15.27 11.71 -1.84
CA VAL A 100 -14.74 10.36 -2.03
C VAL A 100 -14.15 10.24 -3.45
N HIS A 101 -14.91 10.64 -4.47
CA HIS A 101 -14.49 10.62 -5.87
C HIS A 101 -13.20 11.42 -6.08
N ASP A 102 -13.11 12.67 -5.59
CA ASP A 102 -11.92 13.50 -5.79
C ASP A 102 -10.70 12.94 -5.09
N ASN A 103 -10.87 12.32 -3.92
CA ASN A 103 -9.79 11.61 -3.22
C ASN A 103 -9.18 10.51 -4.09
N VAL A 104 -10.02 9.69 -4.74
CA VAL A 104 -9.55 8.58 -5.61
C VAL A 104 -8.94 9.14 -6.90
N MET A 105 -9.53 10.20 -7.49
CA MET A 105 -8.99 10.88 -8.67
C MET A 105 -7.58 11.44 -8.42
N LEU A 106 -7.35 12.08 -7.26
CA LEU A 106 -6.03 12.61 -6.90
C LEU A 106 -4.96 11.50 -6.76
N ALA A 107 -5.33 10.34 -6.25
CA ALA A 107 -4.40 9.20 -6.13
C ALA A 107 -3.92 8.70 -7.49
N GLY A 108 -4.68 8.94 -8.55
CA GLY A 108 -4.32 8.63 -9.94
C GLY A 108 -3.44 9.67 -10.63
N TYR A 109 -2.82 10.60 -9.90
CA TYR A 109 -1.96 11.63 -10.50
C TYR A 109 -0.92 11.05 -11.49
N GLY A 110 -0.86 11.63 -12.68
CA GLY A 110 0.03 11.17 -13.77
C GLY A 110 -0.58 10.10 -14.69
N ILE A 111 -1.79 9.61 -14.40
CA ILE A 111 -2.58 8.76 -15.31
C ILE A 111 -3.42 9.68 -16.21
N SER A 112 -3.60 9.32 -17.49
CA SER A 112 -4.47 10.09 -18.38
C SER A 112 -5.90 10.12 -17.85
N ARG A 113 -6.60 11.27 -18.00
CA ARG A 113 -7.96 11.42 -17.45
C ARG A 113 -8.92 10.32 -17.92
N ARG A 114 -8.88 9.98 -19.20
CA ARG A 114 -9.74 8.95 -19.79
C ARG A 114 -9.53 7.57 -19.15
N GLU A 115 -8.28 7.21 -18.89
CA GLU A 115 -7.92 5.96 -18.26
C GLU A 115 -8.25 5.97 -16.76
N LEU A 116 -8.01 7.12 -16.11
CA LEU A 116 -8.24 7.27 -14.68
C LEU A 116 -9.73 7.12 -14.32
N GLU A 117 -10.63 7.69 -15.10
CA GLU A 117 -12.09 7.55 -14.88
C GLU A 117 -12.50 6.07 -14.82
N GLY A 118 -12.03 5.24 -15.75
CA GLY A 118 -12.29 3.80 -15.71
C GLY A 118 -11.69 3.10 -14.49
N ARG A 119 -10.45 3.46 -14.12
CA ARG A 119 -9.78 2.89 -12.93
C ARG A 119 -10.45 3.30 -11.62
N VAL A 120 -11.03 4.49 -11.54
CA VAL A 120 -11.79 4.97 -10.38
C VAL A 120 -13.05 4.13 -10.19
N GLU A 121 -13.81 3.88 -11.27
CA GLU A 121 -15.00 3.03 -11.19
C GLU A 121 -14.64 1.60 -10.76
N GLU A 122 -13.57 1.02 -11.33
CA GLU A 122 -13.08 -0.30 -10.93
C GLU A 122 -12.68 -0.32 -9.45
N ALA A 123 -11.93 0.67 -8.98
CA ALA A 123 -11.46 0.72 -7.60
C ALA A 123 -12.61 0.93 -6.60
N LEU A 124 -13.59 1.76 -6.94
CA LEU A 124 -14.78 1.97 -6.10
C LEU A 124 -15.67 0.73 -6.04
N ALA A 125 -15.68 -0.11 -7.08
CA ALA A 125 -16.48 -1.35 -7.10
C ALA A 125 -16.07 -2.35 -6.00
N PHE A 126 -14.83 -2.27 -5.47
CA PHE A 126 -14.41 -3.09 -4.34
C PHE A 126 -15.15 -2.74 -3.02
N PHE A 127 -15.63 -1.50 -2.90
CA PHE A 127 -16.26 -0.99 -1.67
C PHE A 127 -17.56 -0.24 -1.99
N PRO A 128 -18.68 -0.96 -2.25
CA PRO A 128 -19.99 -0.33 -2.52
C PRO A 128 -20.40 0.68 -1.44
N GLU A 129 -19.99 0.44 -0.19
CA GLU A 129 -20.30 1.29 0.98
C GLU A 129 -19.76 2.73 0.84
N ILE A 130 -18.69 2.93 0.09
CA ILE A 130 -18.17 4.27 -0.21
C ILE A 130 -18.48 4.71 -1.65
N ALA A 131 -18.73 3.78 -2.56
CA ALA A 131 -19.16 4.09 -3.92
C ALA A 131 -20.50 4.83 -3.93
N GLU A 132 -21.45 4.42 -3.09
CA GLU A 132 -22.74 5.12 -2.88
C GLU A 132 -22.58 6.55 -2.36
N LYS A 133 -21.47 6.81 -1.64
CA LYS A 133 -21.11 8.11 -1.07
C LYS A 133 -20.09 8.88 -1.91
N ARG A 134 -19.97 8.56 -3.20
CA ARG A 134 -18.91 9.10 -4.06
C ARG A 134 -18.82 10.63 -4.09
N ASN A 135 -19.94 11.32 -3.90
CA ASN A 135 -20.02 12.77 -3.89
C ASN A 135 -19.96 13.38 -2.49
N ASP A 136 -19.99 12.56 -1.44
CA ASP A 136 -19.90 13.02 -0.06
C ASP A 136 -18.48 13.41 0.28
N ARG A 137 -18.31 14.40 1.16
CA ARG A 137 -17.00 14.77 1.69
C ARG A 137 -16.46 13.64 2.59
N ALA A 138 -15.17 13.34 2.47
CA ALA A 138 -14.54 12.26 3.24
C ALA A 138 -14.59 12.49 4.76
N VAL A 139 -14.77 13.74 5.23
CA VAL A 139 -14.99 14.05 6.66
C VAL A 139 -16.28 13.44 7.22
N THR A 140 -17.29 13.17 6.37
CA THR A 140 -18.57 12.60 6.81
C THR A 140 -18.53 11.07 6.91
N LEU A 141 -17.46 10.45 6.46
CA LEU A 141 -17.26 9.00 6.51
C LEU A 141 -16.89 8.54 7.92
N SER A 142 -17.35 7.35 8.29
CA SER A 142 -16.84 6.66 9.48
C SER A 142 -15.36 6.30 9.32
N GLY A 143 -14.65 6.03 10.43
CA GLY A 143 -13.23 5.61 10.38
C GLY A 143 -13.01 4.40 9.46
N GLY A 144 -13.89 3.39 9.50
CA GLY A 144 -13.82 2.24 8.60
C GLY A 144 -14.02 2.61 7.13
N GLN A 145 -14.95 3.53 6.83
CA GLN A 145 -15.15 4.04 5.47
C GLN A 145 -13.96 4.89 4.99
N GLN A 146 -13.32 5.66 5.87
CA GLN A 146 -12.09 6.38 5.53
C GLN A 146 -10.94 5.41 5.23
N GLN A 147 -10.86 4.28 5.94
CA GLN A 147 -9.90 3.22 5.64
C GLN A 147 -10.18 2.57 4.28
N MET A 148 -11.45 2.27 3.97
CA MET A 148 -11.84 1.80 2.63
C MET A 148 -11.39 2.79 1.54
N LEU A 149 -11.62 4.09 1.77
CA LEU A 149 -11.20 5.13 0.84
C LEU A 149 -9.67 5.16 0.66
N ALA A 150 -8.90 5.03 1.75
CA ALA A 150 -7.44 4.96 1.68
C ALA A 150 -6.95 3.73 0.88
N VAL A 151 -7.59 2.58 1.05
CA VAL A 151 -7.29 1.38 0.25
C VAL A 151 -7.67 1.60 -1.22
N THR A 152 -8.84 2.18 -1.50
CA THR A 152 -9.30 2.51 -2.87
C THR A 152 -8.31 3.44 -3.59
N GLN A 153 -7.74 4.43 -2.88
CA GLN A 153 -6.65 5.27 -3.42
C GLN A 153 -5.43 4.44 -3.84
N GLY A 154 -5.12 3.38 -3.11
CA GLY A 154 -4.05 2.44 -3.50
C GLY A 154 -4.42 1.62 -4.73
N LEU A 155 -5.65 1.10 -4.80
CA LEU A 155 -6.14 0.21 -5.85
C LEU A 155 -6.23 0.91 -7.22
N VAL A 156 -6.59 2.21 -7.27
CA VAL A 156 -6.67 2.99 -8.53
C VAL A 156 -5.36 2.99 -9.31
N ARG A 157 -4.23 2.76 -8.63
CA ARG A 157 -2.90 2.63 -9.24
C ARG A 157 -2.68 1.27 -9.91
N ARG A 158 -3.61 0.30 -9.76
CA ARG A 158 -3.46 -1.11 -10.19
C ARG A 158 -2.11 -1.68 -9.74
N PRO A 159 -1.87 -1.76 -8.42
CA PRO A 159 -0.58 -2.17 -7.89
C PRO A 159 -0.27 -3.64 -8.23
N LYS A 160 1.02 -3.95 -8.44
CA LYS A 160 1.53 -5.32 -8.46
C LYS A 160 1.71 -5.86 -7.04
N LEU A 161 2.03 -4.97 -6.09
CA LEU A 161 2.12 -5.24 -4.66
C LEU A 161 1.45 -4.11 -3.90
N LEU A 162 0.42 -4.44 -3.14
CA LEU A 162 -0.25 -3.54 -2.20
C LEU A 162 0.22 -3.87 -0.79
N MET A 163 0.81 -2.90 -0.11
CA MET A 163 1.21 -3.00 1.28
C MET A 163 0.24 -2.19 2.14
N LEU A 164 -0.34 -2.83 3.16
CA LEU A 164 -1.29 -2.21 4.09
C LEU A 164 -0.65 -2.15 5.49
N ASP A 165 -0.54 -0.95 6.05
CA ASP A 165 -0.05 -0.72 7.41
C ASP A 165 -1.24 -0.64 8.37
N GLU A 166 -1.32 -1.56 9.35
CA GLU A 166 -2.40 -1.68 10.34
C GLU A 166 -3.83 -1.71 9.72
N PRO A 167 -4.11 -2.60 8.74
CA PRO A 167 -5.40 -2.61 8.06
C PRO A 167 -6.59 -2.94 8.99
N SER A 168 -6.34 -3.63 10.09
CA SER A 168 -7.36 -4.02 11.07
C SER A 168 -7.90 -2.86 11.92
N ALA A 169 -7.21 -1.72 11.97
CA ALA A 169 -7.63 -0.54 12.73
C ALA A 169 -8.91 0.14 12.19
N GLY A 170 -9.62 -0.46 11.23
CA GLY A 170 -10.87 0.09 10.66
C GLY A 170 -11.54 -0.78 9.62
N LEU A 171 -10.92 -1.89 9.22
CA LEU A 171 -11.53 -2.85 8.30
C LEU A 171 -12.11 -4.03 9.10
N SER A 172 -13.39 -4.35 8.85
CA SER A 172 -13.94 -5.61 9.34
C SER A 172 -13.24 -6.80 8.65
N PRO A 173 -13.22 -8.00 9.26
CA PRO A 173 -12.66 -9.20 8.63
C PRO A 173 -13.19 -9.44 7.21
N VAL A 174 -14.46 -9.15 6.97
CA VAL A 174 -15.11 -9.29 5.65
C VAL A 174 -14.47 -8.35 4.60
N LEU A 175 -14.00 -7.18 5.01
CA LEU A 175 -13.36 -6.22 4.10
C LEU A 175 -11.91 -6.61 3.79
N VAL A 176 -11.23 -7.21 4.75
CA VAL A 176 -9.92 -7.82 4.52
C VAL A 176 -10.05 -8.91 3.46
N ASP A 177 -11.04 -9.80 3.60
CA ASP A 177 -11.28 -10.87 2.62
C ASP A 177 -11.57 -10.34 1.21
N ARG A 178 -12.31 -9.23 1.05
CA ARG A 178 -12.57 -8.61 -0.27
C ARG A 178 -11.31 -8.07 -0.96
N VAL A 179 -10.36 -7.56 -0.18
CA VAL A 179 -9.09 -7.05 -0.73
C VAL A 179 -8.14 -8.18 -1.09
N LEU A 180 -8.30 -9.34 -0.44
CA LEU A 180 -7.46 -10.52 -0.58
C LEU A 180 -8.00 -11.53 -1.62
N ALA A 181 -9.26 -11.41 -2.04
CA ALA A 181 -9.90 -12.24 -3.07
C ALA A 181 -9.55 -11.78 -4.48
#